data_c3fb92f62353daafecad1a172400ce95
#
_entry.id   c3fb92f62353daafecad1a172400ce95
#
_cell.length_a   1.000
_cell.length_b   1.000
_cell.length_c   1.000
_cell.angle_alpha   90.00
_cell.angle_beta   90.00
_cell.angle_gamma   90.00
#
_symmetry.space_group_name_H-M   'P 1'
#
loop_
_entity.id
_entity.type
_entity.pdbx_description
1 polymer ?
#
loop_
_entity_poly.entity_id
_entity_poly.type
_entity_poly.pdbx_seq_one_letter_code
_entity_poly.pdbx_strand_id
1 'polypeptide(L)'
;MSSADKHAKSKKSYRVSLKHKLKKHLQLQSASVTQVDRRWLNGFMAAGFHSGLISLSELKLEYMRAHRNAYGERISEAQEQQLERRLTKLCMVE
;
A
#
# COMPACT_ATOMS: atom_id res chain seq x y z
N MET A 1 -29.69 3.84 -2.37
CA MET A 1 -28.44 3.08 -2.56
C MET A 1 -28.21 2.14 -1.41
N SER A 2 -27.82 0.92 -1.70
CA SER A 2 -27.48 -0.03 -0.65
C SER A 2 -26.13 0.31 -0.02
N SER A 3 -25.91 -0.11 1.23
CA SER A 3 -24.62 0.05 1.91
C SER A 3 -23.48 -0.67 1.19
N ALA A 4 -23.80 -1.73 0.47
CA ALA A 4 -22.82 -2.49 -0.31
C ALA A 4 -22.21 -1.64 -1.44
N ASP A 5 -23.03 -0.82 -2.12
CA ASP A 5 -22.57 0.05 -3.20
C ASP A 5 -21.63 1.14 -2.68
N LYS A 6 -21.96 1.73 -1.55
CA LYS A 6 -21.10 2.74 -0.90
C LYS A 6 -19.77 2.13 -0.49
N HIS A 7 -19.79 0.91 0.07
CA HIS A 7 -18.58 0.22 0.49
C HIS A 7 -17.69 -0.12 -0.71
N ALA A 8 -18.27 -0.61 -1.81
CA ALA A 8 -17.55 -0.93 -3.03
C ALA A 8 -16.88 0.33 -3.64
N LYS A 9 -17.59 1.46 -3.66
CA LYS A 9 -17.03 2.73 -4.13
C LYS A 9 -15.89 3.21 -3.24
N SER A 10 -16.03 3.07 -1.93
CA SER A 10 -14.99 3.44 -0.96
C SER A 10 -13.74 2.60 -1.15
N LYS A 11 -13.88 1.29 -1.36
CA LYS A 11 -12.75 0.40 -1.65
C LYS A 11 -12.03 0.81 -2.92
N LYS A 12 -12.76 1.05 -3.99
CA LYS A 12 -12.19 1.44 -5.28
C LYS A 12 -11.44 2.78 -5.16
N SER A 13 -12.06 3.74 -4.53
CA SER A 13 -11.47 5.07 -4.30
C SER A 13 -10.20 4.96 -3.46
N TYR A 14 -10.23 4.16 -2.40
CA TYR A 14 -9.06 3.91 -1.56
C TYR A 14 -7.92 3.30 -2.37
N ARG A 15 -8.19 2.26 -3.18
CA ARG A 15 -7.16 1.59 -3.98
C ARG A 15 -6.53 2.54 -5.00
N VAL A 16 -7.32 3.39 -5.64
CA VAL A 16 -6.81 4.40 -6.57
C VAL A 16 -5.87 5.36 -5.85
N SER A 17 -6.28 5.85 -4.69
CA SER A 17 -5.44 6.74 -3.87
C SER A 17 -4.15 6.05 -3.43
N LEU A 18 -4.24 4.79 -3.01
CA LEU A 18 -3.08 4.00 -2.61
C LEU A 18 -2.10 3.83 -3.76
N LYS A 19 -2.59 3.51 -4.96
CA LYS A 19 -1.74 3.39 -6.15
C LYS A 19 -0.96 4.66 -6.43
N HIS A 20 -1.61 5.81 -6.36
CA HIS A 20 -0.95 7.10 -6.57
C HIS A 20 0.11 7.37 -5.52
N LYS A 21 -0.19 7.09 -4.25
CA LYS A 21 0.75 7.30 -3.15
C LYS A 21 1.96 6.38 -3.25
N LEU A 22 1.76 5.12 -3.58
CA LEU A 22 2.84 4.16 -3.77
C LEU A 22 3.71 4.54 -4.96
N LYS A 23 3.10 4.91 -6.08
CA LYS A 23 3.82 5.35 -7.27
C LYS A 23 4.72 6.54 -6.94
N LYS A 24 4.17 7.55 -6.30
CA LYS A 24 4.92 8.75 -5.91
C LYS A 24 6.07 8.42 -4.96
N HIS A 25 5.79 7.59 -3.94
CA HIS A 25 6.77 7.16 -2.97
C HIS A 25 7.95 6.44 -3.62
N LEU A 26 7.67 5.51 -4.52
CA LEU A 26 8.72 4.73 -5.18
C LEU A 26 9.50 5.53 -6.22
N GLN A 27 8.86 6.48 -6.89
CA GLN A 27 9.51 7.34 -7.86
C GLN A 27 10.46 8.36 -7.21
N LEU A 28 10.17 8.79 -5.98
CA LEU A 28 10.94 9.80 -5.24
C LEU A 28 11.98 9.17 -4.31
N GLN A 29 12.36 7.94 -4.55
CA GLN A 29 13.03 7.09 -3.58
C GLN A 29 14.39 7.54 -3.09
N SER A 30 15.11 8.38 -3.80
CA SER A 30 16.53 8.55 -3.47
C SER A 30 16.86 9.74 -2.59
N ALA A 31 16.15 10.86 -2.69
CA ALA A 31 16.56 12.06 -1.96
C ALA A 31 15.42 12.82 -1.30
N SER A 32 14.17 12.58 -1.72
CA SER A 32 13.05 13.40 -1.33
C SER A 32 12.08 12.72 -0.37
N VAL A 33 12.26 11.42 -0.11
CA VAL A 33 11.38 10.67 0.79
C VAL A 33 11.89 10.83 2.22
N THR A 34 11.11 11.53 3.03
CA THR A 34 11.39 11.72 4.44
C THR A 34 10.76 10.60 5.27
N GLN A 35 11.16 10.51 6.55
CA GLN A 35 10.51 9.59 7.49
C GLN A 35 9.03 9.95 7.70
N VAL A 36 8.70 11.22 7.58
CA VAL A 36 7.32 11.70 7.69
C VAL A 36 6.48 11.10 6.57
N ASP A 37 7.00 11.12 5.33
CA ASP A 37 6.31 10.55 4.17
C ASP A 37 6.08 9.05 4.35
N ARG A 38 7.08 8.33 4.85
CA ARG A 38 6.97 6.90 5.11
C ARG A 38 5.93 6.59 6.18
N ARG A 39 5.93 7.35 7.27
CA ARG A 39 4.95 7.19 8.34
C ARG A 39 3.55 7.48 7.86
N TRP A 40 3.41 8.50 7.03
CA TRP A 40 2.12 8.87 6.46
C TRP A 40 1.57 7.75 5.57
N LEU A 41 2.40 7.19 4.70
CA LEU A 41 2.02 6.07 3.84
C LEU A 41 1.69 4.83 4.67
N ASN A 42 2.50 4.52 5.67
CA ASN A 42 2.26 3.41 6.58
C ASN A 42 0.92 3.57 7.31
N GLY A 43 0.65 4.76 7.81
CA GLY A 43 -0.62 5.08 8.47
C GLY A 43 -1.81 4.93 7.51
N PHE A 44 -1.66 5.36 6.28
CA PHE A 44 -2.69 5.22 5.26
C PHE A 44 -3.00 3.75 4.97
N MET A 45 -1.97 2.92 4.84
CA MET A 45 -2.14 1.48 4.60
C MET A 45 -2.77 0.77 5.79
N ALA A 46 -2.31 1.09 6.99
CA ALA A 46 -2.88 0.50 8.23
C ALA A 46 -4.34 0.91 8.42
N ALA A 47 -4.66 2.17 8.20
CA ALA A 47 -6.03 2.67 8.30
C ALA A 47 -6.96 1.97 7.30
N GLY A 48 -6.51 1.76 6.08
CA GLY A 48 -7.28 1.03 5.06
C GLY A 48 -7.54 -0.41 5.45
N PHE A 49 -6.53 -1.08 5.99
CA PHE A 49 -6.67 -2.45 6.48
C PHE A 49 -7.66 -2.53 7.64
N HIS A 50 -7.49 -1.69 8.65
CA HIS A 50 -8.36 -1.71 9.83
C HIS A 50 -9.80 -1.30 9.52
N SER A 51 -10.00 -0.49 8.50
CA SER A 51 -11.33 -0.09 8.04
C SER A 51 -12.00 -1.12 7.14
N GLY A 52 -11.30 -2.20 6.79
CA GLY A 52 -11.82 -3.22 5.88
C GLY A 52 -11.83 -2.78 4.41
N LEU A 53 -11.14 -1.72 4.08
CA LEU A 53 -11.07 -1.22 2.70
C LEU A 53 -10.08 -2.00 1.83
N ILE A 54 -9.10 -2.64 2.46
CA ILE A 54 -8.10 -3.42 1.74
C ILE A 54 -7.59 -4.56 2.63
N SER A 55 -7.25 -5.69 2.03
CA SER A 55 -6.66 -6.83 2.73
C SER A 55 -5.13 -6.75 2.67
N LEU A 56 -4.44 -7.56 3.50
CA LEU A 56 -2.99 -7.68 3.45
C LEU A 56 -2.50 -8.15 2.08
N SER A 57 -3.20 -9.12 1.49
CA SER A 57 -2.87 -9.64 0.16
C SER A 57 -2.98 -8.55 -0.90
N GLU A 58 -4.01 -7.74 -0.81
CA GLU A 58 -4.23 -6.62 -1.73
C GLU A 58 -3.17 -5.53 -1.56
N LEU A 59 -2.80 -5.21 -0.31
CA LEU A 59 -1.72 -4.26 -0.02
C LEU A 59 -0.40 -4.72 -0.65
N LYS A 60 -0.06 -5.99 -0.44
CA LYS A 60 1.14 -6.60 -1.01
C LYS A 60 1.12 -6.51 -2.54
N LEU A 61 0.00 -6.89 -3.15
CA LEU A 61 -0.17 -6.86 -4.60
C LEU A 61 0.00 -5.44 -5.17
N GLU A 62 -0.62 -4.46 -4.56
CA GLU A 62 -0.52 -3.07 -5.00
C GLU A 62 0.92 -2.55 -4.87
N TYR A 63 1.60 -2.89 -3.79
CA TYR A 63 3.00 -2.49 -3.60
C TYR A 63 3.90 -3.14 -4.67
N MET A 64 3.73 -4.42 -4.94
CA MET A 64 4.51 -5.14 -5.94
C MET A 64 4.28 -4.57 -7.34
N ARG A 65 3.04 -4.24 -7.68
CA ARG A 65 2.70 -3.60 -8.97
C ARG A 65 3.35 -2.23 -9.10
N ALA A 66 3.31 -1.44 -8.04
CA ALA A 66 3.90 -0.11 -8.03
C ALA A 66 5.43 -0.20 -8.19
N HIS A 67 6.07 -1.16 -7.54
CA HIS A 67 7.50 -1.41 -7.68
C HIS A 67 7.85 -1.78 -9.13
N ARG A 68 7.10 -2.70 -9.72
CA ARG A 68 7.31 -3.10 -11.10
C ARG A 68 7.16 -1.92 -12.06
N ASN A 69 6.16 -1.09 -11.84
CA ASN A 69 5.93 0.09 -12.68
C ASN A 69 7.03 1.14 -12.53
N ALA A 70 7.57 1.28 -11.32
CA ALA A 70 8.62 2.26 -11.03
C ALA A 70 9.99 1.83 -11.54
N TYR A 71 10.33 0.55 -11.43
CA TYR A 71 11.67 0.04 -11.71
C TYR A 71 11.75 -0.87 -12.94
N GLY A 72 10.62 -1.22 -13.53
CA GLY A 72 10.58 -2.08 -14.72
C GLY A 72 10.81 -3.56 -14.44
N GLU A 73 11.00 -3.94 -13.18
CA GLU A 73 11.26 -5.32 -12.79
C GLU A 73 10.55 -5.70 -11.50
N ARG A 74 10.31 -6.98 -11.33
CA ARG A 74 9.65 -7.50 -10.13
C ARG A 74 10.61 -7.45 -8.94
N ILE A 75 10.04 -7.33 -7.74
CA ILE A 75 10.84 -7.44 -6.53
C ILE A 75 11.36 -8.88 -6.41
N SER A 76 12.52 -9.02 -5.79
CA SER A 76 13.11 -10.34 -5.54
C SER A 76 12.30 -11.08 -4.46
N GLU A 77 12.48 -12.40 -4.39
CA GLU A 77 11.83 -13.21 -3.36
C GLU A 77 12.17 -12.75 -1.95
N ALA A 78 13.42 -12.37 -1.73
CA ALA A 78 13.86 -11.84 -0.43
C ALA A 78 13.14 -10.52 -0.10
N GLN A 79 13.01 -9.63 -1.07
CA GLN A 79 12.28 -8.37 -0.90
C GLN A 79 10.79 -8.61 -0.66
N GLU A 80 10.21 -9.59 -1.34
CA GLU A 80 8.81 -9.97 -1.13
C GLU A 80 8.56 -10.46 0.29
N GLN A 81 9.45 -11.29 0.83
CA GLN A 81 9.36 -11.77 2.21
C GLN A 81 9.48 -10.62 3.21
N GLN A 82 10.39 -9.70 2.98
CA GLN A 82 10.55 -8.51 3.81
C GLN A 82 9.29 -7.64 3.76
N LEU A 83 8.70 -7.49 2.58
CA LEU A 83 7.47 -6.73 2.41
C LEU A 83 6.32 -7.38 3.19
N GLU A 84 6.16 -8.69 3.11
CA GLU A 84 5.14 -9.42 3.87
C GLU A 84 5.28 -9.20 5.36
N ARG A 85 6.50 -9.35 5.89
CA ARG A 85 6.78 -9.12 7.31
C ARG A 85 6.45 -7.69 7.72
N ARG A 86 6.85 -6.74 6.90
CA ARG A 86 6.62 -5.32 7.16
C ARG A 86 5.13 -4.98 7.18
N LEU A 87 4.37 -5.47 6.19
CA LEU A 87 2.93 -5.25 6.12
C LEU A 87 2.20 -5.94 7.26
N THR A 88 2.58 -7.18 7.59
CA THR A 88 2.01 -7.90 8.71
C THR A 88 2.25 -7.14 10.02
N LYS A 89 3.48 -6.70 10.24
CA LYS A 89 3.82 -5.92 11.42
C LYS A 89 3.04 -4.61 11.48
N LEU A 90 2.91 -3.95 10.35
CA LEU A 90 2.19 -2.67 10.27
C LEU A 90 0.70 -2.82 10.59
N CYS A 91 0.07 -3.87 10.08
CA CYS A 91 -1.38 -4.05 10.16
C CYS A 91 -1.83 -4.87 11.36
N MET A 92 -1.01 -5.80 11.85
CA MET A 92 -1.36 -6.76 12.89
C MET A 92 -0.80 -6.40 14.26
N VAL A 93 0.00 -5.37 14.38
CA VAL A 93 0.51 -4.89 15.66
C VAL A 93 -0.56 -4.06 16.35
N GLU A 94 -0.89 -4.46 17.54
CA GLU A 94 -1.83 -3.71 18.38
C GLU A 94 -1.17 -2.50 19.03
#